data_efcce85b35758ab76bef74eca79f349c
#
_entry.id   efcce85b35758ab76bef74eca79f349c
#
_cell.length_a   1.000
_cell.length_b   1.000
_cell.length_c   1.000
_cell.angle_alpha   90.00
_cell.angle_beta   90.00
_cell.angle_gamma   90.00
#
_symmetry.space_group_name_H-M   'P 1'
#
loop_
_entity.id
_entity.type
_entity.pdbx_description
1 polymer ?
#
loop_
_entity_poly.entity_id
_entity_poly.type
_entity_poly.pdbx_seq_one_letter_code
_entity_poly.pdbx_strand_id
1 'polypeptide(L)'
;MDDKRYAVLIDSDNISSKYISDILDEMTKYGVITYKRIYGDWTSTQANKWKKELMENSITPIQQFRNTVGKNATDSTLIIDAMDILYTNNVDGFCIVSSDGDFTRLASRLRESGMDVIGMGENKTPRSFRAACSVFTDLELLREQAHEDEPDSKH
;
A
#
# COMPACT_ATOMS: atom_id res chain seq x y z
N MET A 1 -10.49 7.69 23.85
CA MET A 1 -10.70 7.65 22.43
C MET A 1 -9.69 6.77 21.77
N ASP A 2 -10.11 5.69 21.18
CA ASP A 2 -9.19 4.73 20.63
C ASP A 2 -8.80 5.12 19.22
N ASP A 3 -7.52 4.98 18.94
CA ASP A 3 -7.04 5.22 17.59
C ASP A 3 -7.53 4.13 16.66
N LYS A 4 -7.83 4.51 15.44
CA LYS A 4 -8.18 3.53 14.42
C LYS A 4 -6.96 2.71 14.04
N ARG A 5 -7.18 1.46 13.71
CA ARG A 5 -6.12 0.54 13.32
C ARG A 5 -6.19 0.24 11.84
N TYR A 6 -5.04 0.30 11.19
CA TYR A 6 -4.96 0.11 9.75
C TYR A 6 -3.97 -0.97 9.38
N ALA A 7 -4.33 -1.74 8.36
CA ALA A 7 -3.40 -2.67 7.72
C ALA A 7 -2.84 -1.98 6.48
N VAL A 8 -1.52 -1.85 6.40
CA VAL A 8 -0.85 -1.28 5.23
C VAL A 8 -0.31 -2.42 4.39
N LEU A 9 -0.82 -2.54 3.17
CA LEU A 9 -0.48 -3.62 2.24
C LEU A 9 0.09 -3.00 0.97
N ILE A 10 1.34 -3.32 0.68
CA ILE A 10 2.10 -2.65 -0.37
C ILE A 10 2.39 -3.61 -1.52
N ASP A 11 2.05 -3.20 -2.73
CA ASP A 11 2.34 -3.95 -3.94
C ASP A 11 3.67 -3.47 -4.50
N SER A 12 4.74 -4.22 -4.26
CA SER A 12 6.09 -3.77 -4.60
C SER A 12 6.32 -3.63 -6.09
N ASP A 13 5.56 -4.34 -6.92
CA ASP A 13 5.77 -4.29 -8.37
C ASP A 13 5.27 -3.00 -8.99
N ASN A 14 4.36 -2.31 -8.31
CA ASN A 14 3.69 -1.15 -8.87
C ASN A 14 3.84 0.09 -8.02
N ILE A 15 4.92 0.15 -7.24
CA ILE A 15 5.23 1.32 -6.41
C ILE A 15 6.75 1.40 -6.26
N SER A 16 7.29 2.59 -6.31
CA SER A 16 8.72 2.80 -6.08
C SER A 16 9.04 2.80 -4.58
N SER A 17 10.17 2.19 -4.23
CA SER A 17 10.62 2.12 -2.83
C SER A 17 10.88 3.49 -2.22
N LYS A 18 11.09 4.51 -3.05
CA LYS A 18 11.38 5.84 -2.53
C LYS A 18 10.20 6.45 -1.76
N TYR A 19 8.99 5.91 -1.94
CA TYR A 19 7.81 6.47 -1.29
C TYR A 19 7.52 5.88 0.09
N ILE A 20 8.32 4.93 0.57
CA ILE A 20 7.99 4.23 1.81
C ILE A 20 7.84 5.19 2.99
N SER A 21 8.79 6.10 3.17
CA SER A 21 8.69 7.06 4.28
C SER A 21 7.46 7.94 4.14
N ASP A 22 7.16 8.36 2.92
CA ASP A 22 6.00 9.22 2.68
C ASP A 22 4.70 8.48 3.03
N ILE A 23 4.62 7.20 2.66
CA ILE A 23 3.44 6.39 2.94
C ILE A 23 3.22 6.26 4.45
N LEU A 24 4.26 5.89 5.17
CA LEU A 24 4.13 5.65 6.60
C LEU A 24 3.85 6.94 7.36
N ASP A 25 4.49 8.03 6.95
CA ASP A 25 4.22 9.33 7.56
C ASP A 25 2.77 9.77 7.32
N GLU A 26 2.28 9.59 6.10
CA GLU A 26 0.92 9.99 5.78
C GLU A 26 -0.10 9.20 6.60
N MET A 27 0.19 7.92 6.83
CA MET A 27 -0.72 7.07 7.59
C MET A 27 -0.88 7.49 9.04
N THR A 28 0.10 8.21 9.60
CA THR A 28 -0.03 8.68 10.98
C THR A 28 -1.20 9.64 11.16
N LYS A 29 -1.67 10.25 10.07
CA LYS A 29 -2.83 11.13 10.12
C LYS A 29 -4.14 10.37 10.32
N TYR A 30 -4.15 9.08 9.99
CA TYR A 30 -5.37 8.29 10.03
C TYR A 30 -5.50 7.44 11.29
N GLY A 31 -4.39 6.93 11.77
CA GLY A 31 -4.41 6.08 12.96
C GLY A 31 -3.11 5.33 13.11
N VAL A 32 -3.18 4.19 13.80
CA VAL A 32 -2.00 3.36 14.04
C VAL A 32 -1.96 2.23 13.02
N ILE A 33 -0.74 1.86 12.64
CA ILE A 33 -0.53 0.77 11.69
C ILE A 33 -0.28 -0.51 12.47
N THR A 34 -1.14 -1.51 12.29
CA THR A 34 -0.98 -2.79 12.99
C THR A 34 -0.49 -3.91 12.09
N TYR A 35 -0.63 -3.75 10.77
CA TYR A 35 -0.03 -4.66 9.80
C TYR A 35 0.75 -3.84 8.80
N LYS A 36 2.03 -4.19 8.58
CA LYS A 36 2.85 -3.58 7.54
C LYS A 36 3.43 -4.71 6.71
N ARG A 37 2.85 -4.95 5.55
CA ARG A 37 3.25 -6.05 4.69
C ARG A 37 3.48 -5.57 3.27
N ILE A 38 4.47 -6.17 2.62
CA ILE A 38 4.78 -5.84 1.24
C ILE A 38 4.88 -7.13 0.43
N TYR A 39 4.26 -7.13 -0.74
CA TYR A 39 4.09 -8.32 -1.56
C TYR A 39 4.94 -8.21 -2.82
N GLY A 40 5.73 -9.22 -3.08
CA GLY A 40 6.58 -9.23 -4.24
C GLY A 40 7.36 -10.51 -4.34
N ASP A 41 8.13 -10.62 -5.42
CA ASP A 41 9.01 -11.76 -5.62
C ASP A 41 10.38 -11.44 -5.06
N TRP A 42 10.62 -11.88 -3.84
CA TRP A 42 11.84 -11.55 -3.10
C TRP A 42 13.02 -12.41 -3.53
N THR A 43 12.82 -13.32 -4.48
CA THR A 43 13.90 -14.08 -5.07
C THR A 43 14.52 -13.36 -6.27
N SER A 44 13.88 -12.29 -6.74
CA SER A 44 14.37 -11.54 -7.89
C SER A 44 15.37 -10.47 -7.47
N THR A 45 16.10 -9.94 -8.45
CA THR A 45 17.06 -8.88 -8.18
C THR A 45 16.39 -7.58 -7.73
N GLN A 46 15.11 -7.42 -8.05
CA GLN A 46 14.38 -6.23 -7.60
C GLN A 46 14.25 -6.14 -6.09
N ALA A 47 14.34 -7.29 -5.42
CA ALA A 47 14.24 -7.31 -3.97
C ALA A 47 15.31 -6.45 -3.32
N ASN A 48 16.47 -6.31 -3.97
CA ASN A 48 17.56 -5.52 -3.41
C ASN A 48 17.21 -4.04 -3.24
N LYS A 49 16.31 -3.53 -4.06
CA LYS A 49 15.90 -2.13 -3.98
C LYS A 49 15.09 -1.84 -2.72
N TRP A 50 14.47 -2.86 -2.16
CA TRP A 50 13.59 -2.71 -1.01
C TRP A 50 14.25 -3.06 0.31
N LYS A 51 15.38 -3.76 0.26
CA LYS A 51 15.96 -4.38 1.44
C LYS A 51 16.18 -3.39 2.58
N LYS A 52 16.76 -2.26 2.27
CA LYS A 52 17.03 -1.23 3.28
C LYS A 52 15.73 -0.72 3.89
N GLU A 53 14.75 -0.42 3.03
CA GLU A 53 13.48 0.14 3.49
C GLU A 53 12.72 -0.85 4.36
N LEU A 54 12.76 -2.13 4.00
CA LEU A 54 12.07 -3.15 4.78
C LEU A 54 12.65 -3.27 6.18
N MET A 55 13.98 -3.23 6.28
CA MET A 55 14.66 -3.37 7.56
C MET A 55 14.45 -2.15 8.43
N GLU A 56 14.58 -0.96 7.85
CA GLU A 56 14.48 0.27 8.62
C GLU A 56 13.08 0.56 9.11
N ASN A 57 12.08 0.06 8.40
CA ASN A 57 10.68 0.37 8.71
C ASN A 57 9.89 -0.81 9.25
N SER A 58 10.55 -1.93 9.50
CA SER A 58 9.91 -3.13 10.05
C SER A 58 8.74 -3.61 9.20
N ILE A 59 8.92 -3.63 7.88
CA ILE A 59 7.90 -4.10 6.96
C ILE A 59 8.12 -5.59 6.69
N THR A 60 7.06 -6.37 6.80
CA THR A 60 7.14 -7.82 6.59
C THR A 60 7.01 -8.15 5.11
N PRO A 61 8.04 -8.74 4.48
CA PRO A 61 7.93 -9.14 3.09
C PRO A 61 7.17 -10.46 2.97
N ILE A 62 6.23 -10.49 2.04
CA ILE A 62 5.44 -11.69 1.75
C ILE A 62 5.77 -12.10 0.32
N GLN A 63 6.11 -13.36 0.13
CA GLN A 63 6.48 -13.86 -1.19
C GLN A 63 5.25 -14.01 -2.08
N GLN A 64 5.35 -13.48 -3.28
CA GLN A 64 4.33 -13.65 -4.29
C GLN A 64 5.05 -13.92 -5.60
N PHE A 65 4.99 -15.15 -6.07
CA PHE A 65 5.66 -15.49 -7.33
C PHE A 65 4.92 -14.89 -8.50
N ARG A 66 5.67 -14.37 -9.45
CA ARG A 66 5.07 -13.84 -10.66
C ARG A 66 4.54 -14.98 -11.50
N ASN A 67 3.30 -14.83 -11.92
CA ASN A 67 2.71 -15.77 -12.84
C ASN A 67 2.97 -15.27 -14.25
N THR A 68 3.95 -15.88 -14.93
CA THR A 68 4.32 -15.47 -16.28
C THR A 68 3.39 -16.07 -17.34
N VAL A 69 2.57 -17.03 -16.96
CA VAL A 69 1.75 -17.76 -17.93
C VAL A 69 0.40 -17.12 -18.13
N GLY A 70 -0.16 -16.54 -17.11
CA GLY A 70 -1.48 -15.95 -17.19
C GLY A 70 -1.48 -14.51 -16.76
N LYS A 71 -2.13 -13.69 -17.53
CA LYS A 71 -2.30 -12.29 -17.16
C LYS A 71 -3.34 -12.12 -16.08
N ASN A 72 -4.07 -13.20 -15.82
CA ASN A 72 -5.14 -13.17 -14.83
C ASN A 72 -4.63 -13.81 -13.56
N ALA A 73 -3.67 -13.15 -12.92
CA ALA A 73 -3.29 -13.56 -11.59
C ALA A 73 -4.43 -13.17 -10.67
N THR A 74 -5.47 -13.99 -10.69
CA THR A 74 -6.63 -13.72 -9.86
C THR A 74 -6.35 -13.98 -8.40
N ASP A 75 -5.23 -14.68 -8.13
CA ASP A 75 -4.91 -15.09 -6.76
C ASP A 75 -3.73 -14.30 -6.22
N SER A 76 -3.88 -12.99 -6.24
CA SER A 76 -2.90 -12.13 -5.63
C SER A 76 -2.82 -12.41 -4.14
N THR A 77 -1.62 -12.64 -3.65
CA THR A 77 -1.42 -12.86 -2.22
C THR A 77 -1.88 -11.67 -1.40
N LEU A 78 -1.72 -10.46 -1.94
CA LEU A 78 -2.19 -9.26 -1.26
C LEU A 78 -3.71 -9.33 -1.05
N ILE A 79 -4.45 -9.76 -2.06
CA ILE A 79 -5.90 -9.85 -1.96
C ILE A 79 -6.31 -10.90 -0.91
N ILE A 80 -5.64 -12.04 -0.92
CA ILE A 80 -5.94 -13.11 0.03
C ILE A 80 -5.68 -12.62 1.46
N ASP A 81 -4.52 -11.99 1.68
CA ASP A 81 -4.19 -11.46 2.99
C ASP A 81 -5.18 -10.40 3.45
N ALA A 82 -5.58 -9.51 2.53
CA ALA A 82 -6.53 -8.47 2.88
C ALA A 82 -7.84 -9.07 3.36
N MET A 83 -8.32 -10.10 2.66
CA MET A 83 -9.56 -10.74 3.07
C MET A 83 -9.42 -11.49 4.40
N ASP A 84 -8.28 -12.15 4.60
CA ASP A 84 -8.01 -12.80 5.88
C ASP A 84 -8.01 -11.78 7.02
N ILE A 85 -7.35 -10.65 6.82
CA ILE A 85 -7.30 -9.61 7.85
C ILE A 85 -8.70 -9.05 8.11
N LEU A 86 -9.48 -8.87 7.05
CA LEU A 86 -10.86 -8.40 7.18
C LEU A 86 -11.65 -9.32 8.13
N TYR A 87 -11.50 -10.62 7.95
CA TYR A 87 -12.27 -11.57 8.74
C TYR A 87 -11.77 -11.72 10.17
N THR A 88 -10.54 -11.29 10.48
CA THR A 88 -10.10 -11.26 11.88
C THR A 88 -10.79 -10.16 12.67
N ASN A 89 -11.33 -9.17 11.98
CA ASN A 89 -12.09 -8.08 12.56
C ASN A 89 -11.27 -7.28 13.60
N ASN A 90 -9.99 -7.11 13.35
CA ASN A 90 -9.15 -6.37 14.29
C ASN A 90 -8.51 -5.13 13.67
N VAL A 91 -9.03 -4.67 12.53
CA VAL A 91 -8.62 -3.39 11.95
C VAL A 91 -9.87 -2.58 11.59
N ASP A 92 -9.70 -1.28 11.49
CA ASP A 92 -10.77 -0.37 11.10
C ASP A 92 -10.67 0.01 9.63
N GLY A 93 -9.52 -0.20 9.03
CA GLY A 93 -9.34 0.14 7.64
C GLY A 93 -8.07 -0.44 7.06
N PHE A 94 -7.91 -0.20 5.78
CA PHE A 94 -6.80 -0.72 5.00
C PHE A 94 -6.17 0.42 4.20
N CYS A 95 -4.86 0.38 4.09
CA CYS A 95 -4.14 1.23 3.15
C CYS A 95 -3.59 0.32 2.07
N ILE A 96 -4.08 0.47 0.85
CA ILE A 96 -3.63 -0.34 -0.28
C ILE A 96 -2.72 0.54 -1.12
N VAL A 97 -1.46 0.14 -1.21
CA VAL A 97 -0.44 0.93 -1.90
C VAL A 97 -0.07 0.25 -3.21
N SER A 98 -0.59 0.77 -4.30
CA SER A 98 -0.35 0.24 -5.63
C SER A 98 -0.83 1.23 -6.68
N SER A 99 -0.18 1.21 -7.84
CA SER A 99 -0.65 1.99 -8.99
C SER A 99 -1.40 1.11 -9.98
N ASP A 100 -1.75 -0.11 -9.60
CA ASP A 100 -2.39 -1.09 -10.48
C ASP A 100 -3.89 -1.13 -10.24
N GLY A 101 -4.67 -1.08 -11.32
CA GLY A 101 -6.12 -1.14 -11.22
C GLY A 101 -6.67 -2.50 -10.82
N ASP A 102 -5.82 -3.53 -10.73
CA ASP A 102 -6.28 -4.86 -10.34
C ASP A 102 -6.87 -4.92 -8.94
N PHE A 103 -6.60 -3.92 -8.11
CA PHE A 103 -7.11 -3.90 -6.74
C PHE A 103 -8.41 -3.12 -6.58
N THR A 104 -9.00 -2.68 -7.69
CA THR A 104 -10.26 -1.94 -7.67
C THR A 104 -11.37 -2.72 -6.95
N ARG A 105 -11.55 -3.99 -7.30
CA ARG A 105 -12.59 -4.81 -6.70
C ARG A 105 -12.35 -5.06 -5.22
N LEU A 106 -11.07 -5.22 -4.85
CA LEU A 106 -10.74 -5.40 -3.45
C LEU A 106 -11.13 -4.17 -2.64
N ALA A 107 -10.78 -2.98 -3.13
CA ALA A 107 -11.12 -1.75 -2.44
C ALA A 107 -12.63 -1.63 -2.25
N SER A 108 -13.40 -1.91 -3.30
CA SER A 108 -14.86 -1.87 -3.22
C SER A 108 -15.39 -2.87 -2.21
N ARG A 109 -14.85 -4.09 -2.22
CA ARG A 109 -15.29 -5.14 -1.30
C ARG A 109 -15.04 -4.78 0.16
N LEU A 110 -13.87 -4.20 0.43
CA LEU A 110 -13.54 -3.80 1.78
C LEU A 110 -14.45 -2.67 2.27
N ARG A 111 -14.76 -1.73 1.38
CA ARG A 111 -15.67 -0.65 1.75
C ARG A 111 -17.09 -1.17 2.02
N GLU A 112 -17.53 -2.16 1.26
CA GLU A 112 -18.83 -2.77 1.50
C GLU A 112 -18.91 -3.39 2.88
N SER A 113 -17.77 -3.81 3.42
CA SER A 113 -17.71 -4.40 4.76
C SER A 113 -17.52 -3.35 5.84
N GLY A 114 -17.60 -2.08 5.49
CA GLY A 114 -17.51 -1.00 6.46
C GLY A 114 -16.10 -0.53 6.77
N MET A 115 -15.12 -0.97 5.99
CA MET A 115 -13.73 -0.56 6.23
C MET A 115 -13.43 0.77 5.56
N ASP A 116 -12.60 1.58 6.20
CA ASP A 116 -11.95 2.69 5.51
C ASP A 116 -10.95 2.09 4.54
N VAL A 117 -10.88 2.64 3.34
CA VAL A 117 -9.87 2.21 2.37
C VAL A 117 -9.12 3.43 1.88
N ILE A 118 -7.85 3.50 2.22
CA ILE A 118 -6.98 4.56 1.79
C ILE A 118 -6.12 3.99 0.67
N GLY A 119 -6.28 4.52 -0.54
CA GLY A 119 -5.45 4.11 -1.65
C GLY A 119 -4.28 5.07 -1.77
N MET A 120 -3.10 4.55 -2.07
CA MET A 120 -1.94 5.38 -2.36
C MET A 120 -1.26 4.84 -3.60
N GLY A 121 -0.99 5.70 -4.54
CA GLY A 121 -0.36 5.29 -5.77
C GLY A 121 0.24 6.47 -6.50
N GLU A 122 0.91 6.16 -7.59
CA GLU A 122 1.52 7.17 -8.44
C GLU A 122 0.48 7.78 -9.38
N ASN A 123 0.87 8.83 -10.05
CA ASN A 123 -0.05 9.59 -10.89
C ASN A 123 -0.72 8.73 -11.98
N LYS A 124 -0.07 7.67 -12.41
CA LYS A 124 -0.60 6.78 -13.45
C LYS A 124 -1.71 5.85 -12.98
N THR A 125 -2.04 5.89 -11.70
CA THR A 125 -3.06 4.99 -11.11
C THR A 125 -4.40 5.18 -11.81
N PRO A 126 -5.07 4.10 -12.24
CA PRO A 126 -6.35 4.22 -12.93
C PRO A 126 -7.43 4.86 -12.07
N ARG A 127 -8.29 5.60 -12.74
CA ARG A 127 -9.39 6.28 -12.06
C ARG A 127 -10.30 5.30 -11.32
N SER A 128 -10.47 4.10 -11.85
CA SER A 128 -11.34 3.10 -11.22
C SER A 128 -10.87 2.75 -9.81
N PHE A 129 -9.57 2.59 -9.63
CA PHE A 129 -9.05 2.29 -8.30
C PHE A 129 -9.19 3.51 -7.39
N ARG A 130 -8.88 4.70 -7.90
CA ARG A 130 -9.01 5.92 -7.10
C ARG A 130 -10.43 6.09 -6.60
N ALA A 131 -11.41 5.85 -7.47
CA ALA A 131 -12.81 6.01 -7.10
C ALA A 131 -13.31 4.95 -6.14
N ALA A 132 -12.69 3.77 -6.16
CA ALA A 132 -13.09 2.67 -5.28
C ALA A 132 -12.63 2.88 -3.84
N CYS A 133 -11.64 3.73 -3.62
CA CYS A 133 -11.12 4.00 -2.29
C CYS A 133 -11.96 5.07 -1.59
N SER A 134 -11.92 5.06 -0.25
CA SER A 134 -12.55 6.12 0.53
C SER A 134 -11.81 7.44 0.30
N VAL A 135 -10.47 7.34 0.27
CA VAL A 135 -9.57 8.46 0.03
C VAL A 135 -8.44 7.94 -0.85
N PHE A 136 -7.98 8.73 -1.78
CA PHE A 136 -6.80 8.36 -2.57
C PHE A 136 -5.73 9.43 -2.44
N THR A 137 -4.50 9.01 -2.18
CA THR A 137 -3.35 9.90 -2.07
C THR A 137 -2.41 9.66 -3.24
N ASP A 138 -2.11 10.71 -3.98
CA ASP A 138 -1.14 10.67 -5.06
C ASP A 138 0.24 10.84 -4.45
N LEU A 139 1.07 9.79 -4.54
CA LEU A 139 2.37 9.77 -3.88
C LEU A 139 3.35 10.77 -4.49
N GLU A 140 3.22 11.04 -5.78
CA GLU A 140 4.10 12.02 -6.41
C GLU A 140 3.81 13.43 -5.88
N LEU A 141 2.54 13.77 -5.73
CA LEU A 141 2.18 15.05 -5.16
C LEU A 141 2.57 15.14 -3.69
N LEU A 142 2.36 14.06 -2.97
CA LEU A 142 2.70 14.01 -1.55
C LEU A 142 4.19 14.26 -1.34
N ARG A 143 5.02 13.66 -2.17
CA ARG A 143 6.46 13.81 -2.07
C ARG A 143 6.91 15.22 -2.45
N GLU A 144 6.26 15.83 -3.43
CA GLU A 144 6.55 17.21 -3.77
C GLU A 144 6.24 18.15 -2.61
N GLN A 145 5.11 17.93 -1.95
CA GLN A 145 4.74 18.75 -0.81
C GLN A 145 5.73 18.59 0.33
N ALA A 146 6.17 17.37 0.58
CA ALA A 146 7.14 17.11 1.64
C ALA A 146 8.45 17.86 1.36
N HIS A 147 8.89 17.89 0.09
CA HIS A 147 10.10 18.60 -0.27
C HIS A 147 9.95 20.11 -0.16
N GLU A 148 8.79 20.63 -0.49
CA GLU A 148 8.53 22.06 -0.36
C GLU A 148 8.53 22.49 1.09
N ASP A 149 8.05 21.62 1.97
CA ASP A 149 7.94 21.94 3.38
C ASP A 149 9.26 21.75 4.12
N GLU A 150 10.26 21.13 3.48
CA GLU A 150 11.55 20.94 4.10
C GLU A 150 12.31 22.26 4.10
N PRO A 151 12.68 22.76 5.26
CA PRO A 151 13.43 23.99 5.33
C PRO A 151 14.83 23.75 4.83
N ASP A 152 15.16 24.36 3.73
CA ASP A 152 16.53 24.52 3.34
C ASP A 152 17.33 23.25 3.20
N SER A 153 16.69 22.23 2.76
CA SER A 153 17.34 20.95 2.60
C SER A 153 18.21 20.87 1.36
N LYS A 154 18.42 21.97 0.70
CA LYS A 154 19.08 21.97 -0.57
C LYS A 154 20.53 22.27 -0.57
N HIS A 155 21.12 22.33 0.49
CA HIS A 155 22.53 22.65 0.54
C HIS A 155 23.41 21.51 0.48
#